data_0582035a02b0c527118a7a523d94ad19
#
_entry.id   0582035a02b0c527118a7a523d94ad19
#
_cell.length_a   1.000
_cell.length_b   1.000
_cell.length_c   1.000
_cell.angle_alpha   90.00
_cell.angle_beta   90.00
_cell.angle_gamma   90.00
#
_symmetry.space_group_name_H-M   'P 1'
#
loop_
_entity.id
_entity.type
_entity.pdbx_description
1 polymer ?
#
loop_
_entity_poly.entity_id
_entity_poly.type
_entity_poly.pdbx_seq_one_letter_code
_entity_poly.pdbx_strand_id
1 'polypeptide(L)'
;ALQSELDSFFDQILDSEQCQTVTKSAFCQARKSLNPQSLRDLLQQSAKGLSTGFDAPRWHGLRVIALDSSIIRVPNNTECATHFGYMKTSCGKKRPLARASALWDVARECFVDATLGKYAEDDRTLAFKHLSQLSSQDLVVMDRGYPSRDWMAALQQQKIPFCARITTTQWRAVKQFVLSGKSDQVHDMGTHKQSLNLRLLKYQLPNGTSLVLVTNVLSQTLTPADFSQLYRHRWRIEEAFKHIKSRLQVENWSGILPLATEQDFYATLIRTNCAARLRLAARPLADTLEAANEPLSNGWRNKLN
;
A
#
# COMPACT_ATOMS: atom_id res chain seq x y z
N ALA A 1 -31.20 6.86 -2.56
CA ALA A 1 -29.81 6.65 -2.95
C ALA A 1 -28.99 7.95 -2.78
N LEU A 2 -28.28 8.47 -3.82
CA LEU A 2 -27.33 9.61 -3.64
C LEU A 2 -27.98 10.88 -3.06
N GLN A 3 -29.20 11.26 -3.49
CA GLN A 3 -29.88 12.44 -2.93
C GLN A 3 -30.15 12.25 -1.43
N SER A 4 -30.68 11.11 -1.03
CA SER A 4 -30.94 10.80 0.37
C SER A 4 -29.67 10.81 1.23
N GLU A 5 -28.52 10.37 0.68
CA GLU A 5 -27.23 10.43 1.37
C GLU A 5 -26.73 11.88 1.51
N LEU A 6 -26.93 12.72 0.47
CA LEU A 6 -26.59 14.13 0.53
C LEU A 6 -27.46 14.87 1.56
N ASP A 7 -28.75 14.62 1.55
CA ASP A 7 -29.68 15.24 2.50
C ASP A 7 -29.29 14.85 3.93
N SER A 8 -29.07 13.55 4.20
CA SER A 8 -28.62 13.06 5.52
C SER A 8 -27.27 13.65 5.95
N PHE A 9 -26.33 13.82 5.02
CA PHE A 9 -25.02 14.41 5.32
C PHE A 9 -25.13 15.89 5.70
N PHE A 10 -25.90 16.66 4.92
CA PHE A 10 -26.07 18.09 5.19
C PHE A 10 -26.90 18.35 6.46
N ASP A 11 -27.92 17.52 6.73
CA ASP A 11 -28.69 17.59 7.98
C ASP A 11 -27.82 17.31 9.24
N GLN A 12 -26.75 16.52 9.12
CA GLN A 12 -25.85 16.23 10.23
C GLN A 12 -24.76 17.29 10.46
N ILE A 13 -24.39 18.05 9.43
CA ILE A 13 -23.25 18.98 9.47
C ILE A 13 -23.68 20.43 9.59
N LEU A 14 -24.82 20.79 8.98
CA LEU A 14 -25.35 22.15 9.02
C LEU A 14 -26.39 22.27 10.14
N ASP A 15 -26.22 23.29 10.99
CA ASP A 15 -27.30 23.68 11.91
C ASP A 15 -28.57 24.01 11.13
N SER A 16 -29.71 23.67 11.70
CA SER A 16 -31.05 23.71 11.10
C SER A 16 -31.47 25.07 10.46
N GLU A 17 -30.74 26.14 10.75
CA GLU A 17 -30.99 27.48 10.17
C GLU A 17 -30.25 27.74 8.85
N GLN A 18 -29.30 26.87 8.44
CA GLN A 18 -28.49 27.02 7.21
C GLN A 18 -28.72 25.93 6.18
N CYS A 19 -29.87 25.27 6.20
CA CYS A 19 -30.16 24.12 5.35
C CYS A 19 -30.14 24.52 3.85
N GLN A 20 -28.96 24.43 3.21
CA GLN A 20 -28.84 24.47 1.77
C GLN A 20 -29.06 23.06 1.19
N THR A 21 -30.18 22.88 0.50
CA THR A 21 -30.45 21.63 -0.23
C THR A 21 -29.53 21.54 -1.44
N VAL A 22 -28.52 20.66 -1.36
CA VAL A 22 -27.64 20.36 -2.49
C VAL A 22 -28.27 19.27 -3.34
N THR A 23 -28.63 19.58 -4.57
CA THR A 23 -29.21 18.61 -5.49
C THR A 23 -28.13 17.61 -5.96
N LYS A 24 -28.53 16.36 -6.22
CA LYS A 24 -27.67 15.36 -6.85
C LYS A 24 -26.97 15.88 -8.11
N SER A 25 -27.67 16.68 -8.93
CA SER A 25 -27.10 17.26 -10.16
C SER A 25 -25.99 18.25 -9.84
N ALA A 26 -26.19 19.16 -8.90
CA ALA A 26 -25.21 20.15 -8.47
C ALA A 26 -23.96 19.45 -7.90
N PHE A 27 -24.15 18.43 -7.05
CA PHE A 27 -23.06 17.63 -6.51
C PHE A 27 -22.26 16.92 -7.62
N CYS A 28 -22.94 16.28 -8.56
CA CYS A 28 -22.26 15.59 -9.67
C CYS A 28 -21.52 16.57 -10.60
N GLN A 29 -22.01 17.80 -10.78
CA GLN A 29 -21.32 18.84 -11.55
C GLN A 29 -20.09 19.37 -10.81
N ALA A 30 -20.22 19.72 -9.53
CA ALA A 30 -19.10 20.16 -8.71
C ALA A 30 -18.00 19.09 -8.63
N ARG A 31 -18.38 17.82 -8.51
CA ARG A 31 -17.45 16.69 -8.50
C ARG A 31 -16.60 16.60 -9.79
N LYS A 32 -17.13 16.99 -10.96
CA LYS A 32 -16.36 16.97 -12.22
C LYS A 32 -15.14 17.88 -12.20
N SER A 33 -15.14 18.93 -11.38
CA SER A 33 -14.01 19.86 -11.23
C SER A 33 -12.98 19.41 -10.20
N LEU A 34 -13.29 18.40 -9.38
CA LEU A 34 -12.39 17.89 -8.36
C LEU A 34 -11.28 17.04 -9.00
N ASN A 35 -10.04 17.53 -8.93
CA ASN A 35 -8.88 16.82 -9.45
C ASN A 35 -8.54 15.61 -8.57
N PRO A 36 -8.41 14.39 -9.12
CA PRO A 36 -7.97 13.20 -8.38
C PRO A 36 -6.63 13.38 -7.67
N GLN A 37 -5.72 14.20 -8.22
CA GLN A 37 -4.45 14.51 -7.57
C GLN A 37 -4.66 15.18 -6.21
N SER A 38 -5.63 16.07 -6.07
CA SER A 38 -5.96 16.71 -4.77
C SER A 38 -6.40 15.67 -3.73
N LEU A 39 -7.12 14.63 -4.14
CA LEU A 39 -7.49 13.52 -3.27
C LEU A 39 -6.28 12.65 -2.90
N ARG A 40 -5.35 12.44 -3.84
CA ARG A 40 -4.07 11.77 -3.55
C ARG A 40 -3.27 12.57 -2.53
N ASP A 41 -3.17 13.89 -2.71
CA ASP A 41 -2.48 14.76 -1.76
C ASP A 41 -3.12 14.71 -0.36
N LEU A 42 -4.46 14.67 -0.29
CA LEU A 42 -5.19 14.49 0.96
C LEU A 42 -4.92 13.12 1.60
N LEU A 43 -4.83 12.04 0.80
CA LEU A 43 -4.43 10.72 1.28
C LEU A 43 -3.05 10.79 1.94
N GLN A 44 -2.06 11.39 1.28
CA GLN A 44 -0.69 11.55 1.79
C GLN A 44 -0.67 12.40 3.08
N GLN A 45 -1.43 13.49 3.13
CA GLN A 45 -1.55 14.33 4.32
C GLN A 45 -2.20 13.56 5.49
N SER A 46 -3.23 12.75 5.22
CA SER A 46 -3.86 11.90 6.24
C SER A 46 -2.86 10.89 6.85
N ALA A 47 -2.03 10.27 6.02
CA ALA A 47 -0.98 9.35 6.46
C ALA A 47 0.13 10.05 7.25
N LYS A 48 0.53 11.25 6.82
CA LYS A 48 1.48 12.08 7.56
C LYS A 48 0.94 12.44 8.94
N GLY A 49 -0.32 12.86 9.02
CA GLY A 49 -1.00 13.15 10.30
C GLY A 49 -1.05 11.93 11.23
N LEU A 50 -1.26 10.72 10.68
CA LEU A 50 -1.18 9.47 11.44
C LEU A 50 0.24 9.18 11.93
N SER A 51 1.25 9.42 11.10
CA SER A 51 2.65 9.17 11.44
C SER A 51 3.19 10.09 12.52
N THR A 52 2.74 11.33 12.56
CA THR A 52 3.15 12.33 13.56
C THR A 52 2.30 12.33 14.82
N GLY A 53 1.03 11.95 14.71
CA GLY A 53 0.06 11.99 15.82
C GLY A 53 -0.02 10.73 16.68
N PHE A 54 0.52 9.60 16.18
CA PHE A 54 0.42 8.32 16.89
C PHE A 54 1.73 7.56 16.85
N ASP A 55 2.23 7.17 18.01
CA ASP A 55 3.34 6.24 18.10
C ASP A 55 2.92 4.85 17.62
N ALA A 56 3.87 4.14 17.02
CA ALA A 56 3.65 2.79 16.54
C ALA A 56 4.96 1.98 16.57
N PRO A 57 4.88 0.66 16.69
CA PRO A 57 6.03 -0.22 16.69
C PRO A 57 6.92 0.01 15.46
N ARG A 58 8.23 0.01 15.70
CA ARG A 58 9.26 0.17 14.67
C ARG A 58 10.18 -1.05 14.65
N TRP A 59 10.61 -1.45 13.48
CA TRP A 59 11.60 -2.49 13.34
C TRP A 59 13.00 -1.87 13.41
N HIS A 60 13.72 -2.09 14.53
CA HIS A 60 15.03 -1.48 14.81
C HIS A 60 15.08 0.03 14.53
N GLY A 61 14.06 0.75 14.98
CA GLY A 61 13.93 2.21 14.79
C GLY A 61 13.33 2.64 13.44
N LEU A 62 13.12 1.73 12.50
CA LEU A 62 12.59 2.00 11.17
C LEU A 62 11.07 1.74 11.08
N ARG A 63 10.34 2.58 10.36
CA ARG A 63 8.94 2.37 10.02
C ARG A 63 8.84 1.38 8.86
N VAL A 64 8.12 0.28 9.05
CA VAL A 64 7.95 -0.75 8.01
C VAL A 64 6.84 -0.35 7.05
N ILE A 65 7.21 -0.20 5.78
CA ILE A 65 6.31 0.14 4.68
C ILE A 65 6.25 -1.04 3.71
N ALA A 66 5.08 -1.59 3.50
CA ALA A 66 4.86 -2.60 2.47
C ALA A 66 4.52 -1.93 1.14
N LEU A 67 5.19 -2.36 0.05
CA LEU A 67 4.92 -1.94 -1.31
C LEU A 67 4.37 -3.12 -2.10
N ASP A 68 3.20 -2.96 -2.70
CA ASP A 68 2.60 -3.96 -3.58
C ASP A 68 1.62 -3.32 -4.57
N SER A 69 1.17 -4.10 -5.54
CA SER A 69 0.14 -3.70 -6.50
C SER A 69 -0.98 -4.72 -6.57
N SER A 70 -2.14 -4.26 -7.02
CA SER A 70 -3.30 -5.11 -7.23
C SER A 70 -4.10 -4.66 -8.44
N ILE A 71 -4.66 -5.61 -9.18
CA ILE A 71 -5.54 -5.31 -10.30
C ILE A 71 -6.92 -4.94 -9.78
N ILE A 72 -7.46 -3.81 -10.24
CA ILE A 72 -8.78 -3.28 -9.90
C ILE A 72 -9.66 -3.35 -11.15
N ARG A 73 -10.87 -3.87 -11.01
CA ARG A 73 -11.88 -3.81 -12.07
C ARG A 73 -12.46 -2.41 -12.12
N VAL A 74 -12.48 -1.83 -13.31
CA VAL A 74 -13.06 -0.50 -13.54
C VAL A 74 -14.34 -0.63 -14.37
N PRO A 75 -15.17 0.43 -14.50
CA PRO A 75 -16.40 0.37 -15.29
C PRO A 75 -16.18 -0.17 -16.70
N ASN A 76 -17.09 -1.03 -17.15
CA ASN A 76 -16.96 -1.73 -18.42
C ASN A 76 -17.48 -0.88 -19.58
N ASN A 77 -16.69 0.10 -20.00
CA ASN A 77 -16.99 0.99 -21.12
C ASN A 77 -15.70 1.32 -21.91
N THR A 78 -15.87 2.02 -23.03
CA THR A 78 -14.78 2.38 -23.93
C THR A 78 -13.82 3.39 -23.32
N GLU A 79 -14.33 4.36 -22.57
CA GLU A 79 -13.56 5.42 -21.93
C GLU A 79 -12.58 4.83 -20.89
N CYS A 80 -13.06 3.95 -20.01
CA CYS A 80 -12.21 3.25 -19.05
C CYS A 80 -11.24 2.28 -19.74
N ALA A 81 -11.65 1.61 -20.80
CA ALA A 81 -10.76 0.73 -21.57
C ALA A 81 -9.62 1.51 -22.26
N THR A 82 -9.91 2.73 -22.74
CA THR A 82 -8.90 3.62 -23.34
C THR A 82 -7.97 4.21 -22.31
N HIS A 83 -8.51 4.64 -21.16
CA HIS A 83 -7.74 5.31 -20.12
C HIS A 83 -6.85 4.35 -19.34
N PHE A 84 -7.42 3.26 -18.81
CA PHE A 84 -6.72 2.30 -17.94
C PHE A 84 -6.15 1.09 -18.69
N GLY A 85 -6.65 0.80 -19.87
CA GLY A 85 -6.34 -0.44 -20.58
C GLY A 85 -7.34 -1.56 -20.27
N TYR A 86 -7.06 -2.75 -20.83
CA TYR A 86 -7.96 -3.89 -20.69
C TYR A 86 -7.23 -5.22 -20.82
N MET A 87 -7.83 -6.26 -20.26
CA MET A 87 -7.47 -7.65 -20.53
C MET A 87 -8.41 -8.23 -21.60
N LYS A 88 -7.88 -9.00 -22.55
CA LYS A 88 -8.70 -9.81 -23.44
C LYS A 88 -9.09 -11.09 -22.72
N THR A 89 -10.40 -11.38 -22.65
CA THR A 89 -10.90 -12.66 -22.15
C THR A 89 -10.69 -13.77 -23.18
N SER A 90 -10.83 -15.04 -22.76
CA SER A 90 -10.79 -16.20 -23.66
C SER A 90 -11.80 -16.11 -24.83
N CYS A 91 -12.92 -15.41 -24.61
CA CYS A 91 -13.94 -15.16 -25.64
C CYS A 91 -13.66 -13.89 -26.48
N GLY A 92 -12.45 -13.30 -26.40
CA GLY A 92 -12.06 -12.11 -27.16
C GLY A 92 -12.66 -10.79 -26.66
N LYS A 93 -13.54 -10.80 -25.65
CA LYS A 93 -14.13 -9.57 -25.09
C LYS A 93 -13.07 -8.78 -24.31
N LYS A 94 -13.08 -7.47 -24.47
CA LYS A 94 -12.25 -6.54 -23.69
C LYS A 94 -12.87 -6.35 -22.31
N ARG A 95 -12.07 -6.53 -21.25
CA ARG A 95 -12.46 -6.24 -19.87
C ARG A 95 -11.55 -5.14 -19.32
N PRO A 96 -12.07 -3.91 -19.11
CA PRO A 96 -11.28 -2.82 -18.59
C PRO A 96 -10.76 -3.13 -17.18
N LEU A 97 -9.48 -2.84 -16.95
CA LEU A 97 -8.79 -3.07 -15.68
C LEU A 97 -7.81 -1.93 -15.44
N ALA A 98 -7.57 -1.60 -14.19
CA ALA A 98 -6.52 -0.70 -13.76
C ALA A 98 -5.54 -1.45 -12.84
N ARG A 99 -4.31 -0.93 -12.71
CA ARG A 99 -3.34 -1.40 -11.73
C ARG A 99 -3.22 -0.38 -10.61
N ALA A 100 -3.62 -0.76 -9.41
CA ALA A 100 -3.41 0.02 -8.20
C ALA A 100 -2.07 -0.37 -7.58
N SER A 101 -1.16 0.59 -7.38
CA SER A 101 0.07 0.42 -6.60
C SER A 101 -0.02 1.26 -5.34
N ALA A 102 0.46 0.76 -4.20
CA ALA A 102 0.35 1.48 -2.94
C ALA A 102 1.52 1.22 -1.99
N LEU A 103 1.75 2.19 -1.12
CA LEU A 103 2.56 2.09 0.10
C LEU A 103 1.63 1.94 1.30
N TRP A 104 1.90 0.95 2.14
CA TRP A 104 1.13 0.63 3.33
C TRP A 104 2.01 0.70 4.59
N ASP A 105 1.67 1.57 5.54
CA ASP A 105 2.27 1.55 6.87
C ASP A 105 1.75 0.35 7.66
N VAL A 106 2.61 -0.62 7.88
CA VAL A 106 2.25 -1.90 8.49
C VAL A 106 1.76 -1.74 9.93
N ALA A 107 2.40 -0.87 10.69
CA ALA A 107 2.10 -0.72 12.12
C ALA A 107 0.86 0.15 12.39
N ARG A 108 0.63 1.17 11.54
CA ARG A 108 -0.55 2.04 11.66
C ARG A 108 -1.74 1.55 10.86
N GLU A 109 -1.51 0.58 9.96
CA GLU A 109 -2.52 0.02 9.05
C GLU A 109 -3.25 1.12 8.26
N CYS A 110 -2.45 1.93 7.54
CA CYS A 110 -2.94 3.01 6.70
C CYS A 110 -2.18 3.08 5.37
N PHE A 111 -2.81 3.60 4.34
CA PHE A 111 -2.18 3.87 3.06
C PHE A 111 -1.34 5.15 3.16
N VAL A 112 -0.03 5.03 2.91
CA VAL A 112 0.88 6.19 2.88
C VAL A 112 0.76 6.95 1.58
N ASP A 113 0.68 6.22 0.47
CA ASP A 113 0.46 6.72 -0.87
C ASP A 113 -0.15 5.62 -1.74
N ALA A 114 -0.83 6.01 -2.80
CA ALA A 114 -1.32 5.09 -3.82
C ALA A 114 -1.41 5.77 -5.19
N THR A 115 -1.39 4.96 -6.23
CA THR A 115 -1.65 5.42 -7.60
C THR A 115 -2.45 4.38 -8.37
N LEU A 116 -3.38 4.85 -9.19
CA LEU A 116 -4.14 4.02 -10.11
C LEU A 116 -3.54 4.22 -11.51
N GLY A 117 -2.80 3.23 -11.99
CA GLY A 117 -2.12 3.26 -13.28
C GLY A 117 -2.82 2.39 -14.33
N LYS A 118 -2.26 2.39 -15.54
CA LYS A 118 -2.74 1.53 -16.63
C LYS A 118 -2.53 0.06 -16.27
N TYR A 119 -3.45 -0.81 -16.73
CA TYR A 119 -3.37 -2.26 -16.51
C TYR A 119 -2.04 -2.86 -16.96
N ALA A 120 -1.51 -2.41 -18.10
CA ALA A 120 -0.25 -2.89 -18.68
C ALA A 120 1.00 -2.19 -18.10
N GLU A 121 0.84 -1.18 -17.22
CA GLU A 121 1.96 -0.50 -16.60
C GLU A 121 2.69 -1.44 -15.64
N ASP A 122 4.01 -1.48 -15.72
CA ASP A 122 4.84 -2.35 -14.87
C ASP A 122 4.84 -1.88 -13.42
N ASP A 123 4.84 -2.84 -12.48
CA ASP A 123 4.82 -2.57 -11.03
C ASP A 123 5.99 -1.71 -10.58
N ARG A 124 7.18 -1.86 -11.20
CA ARG A 124 8.37 -1.06 -10.91
C ARG A 124 8.20 0.39 -11.33
N THR A 125 7.61 0.63 -12.51
CA THR A 125 7.29 1.98 -12.98
C THR A 125 6.35 2.68 -12.02
N LEU A 126 5.34 1.99 -11.51
CA LEU A 126 4.44 2.53 -10.49
C LEU A 126 5.15 2.76 -9.16
N ALA A 127 6.09 1.88 -8.77
CA ALA A 127 6.87 2.04 -7.54
C ALA A 127 7.66 3.36 -7.51
N PHE A 128 8.24 3.78 -8.64
CA PHE A 128 8.96 5.06 -8.72
C PHE A 128 8.06 6.28 -8.43
N LYS A 129 6.75 6.18 -8.69
CA LYS A 129 5.79 7.26 -8.39
C LYS A 129 5.59 7.49 -6.88
N HIS A 130 6.04 6.54 -6.05
CA HIS A 130 5.95 6.60 -4.60
C HIS A 130 7.25 7.06 -3.92
N LEU A 131 8.35 7.16 -4.67
CA LEU A 131 9.69 7.37 -4.10
C LEU A 131 9.78 8.64 -3.24
N SER A 132 9.09 9.71 -3.63
CA SER A 132 9.03 10.98 -2.89
C SER A 132 8.29 10.89 -1.54
N GLN A 133 7.54 9.82 -1.29
CA GLN A 133 6.79 9.60 -0.04
C GLN A 133 7.56 8.72 0.95
N LEU A 134 8.75 8.27 0.58
CA LEU A 134 9.65 7.47 1.40
C LEU A 134 10.81 8.30 1.94
N SER A 135 11.34 7.91 3.08
CA SER A 135 12.47 8.55 3.75
C SER A 135 13.47 7.53 4.29
N SER A 136 14.62 7.99 4.76
CA SER A 136 15.60 7.14 5.43
C SER A 136 15.12 6.54 6.77
N GLN A 137 13.96 6.99 7.29
CA GLN A 137 13.31 6.43 8.46
C GLN A 137 12.39 5.26 8.14
N ASP A 138 12.22 4.95 6.85
CA ASP A 138 11.37 3.88 6.35
C ASP A 138 12.19 2.67 5.95
N LEU A 139 11.62 1.47 6.12
CA LEU A 139 12.12 0.23 5.56
C LEU A 139 11.05 -0.35 4.64
N VAL A 140 11.36 -0.42 3.36
CA VAL A 140 10.40 -0.90 2.34
C VAL A 140 10.48 -2.41 2.20
N VAL A 141 9.38 -3.12 2.45
CA VAL A 141 9.25 -4.56 2.16
C VAL A 141 8.47 -4.77 0.87
N MET A 142 9.00 -5.62 -0.04
CA MET A 142 8.41 -5.79 -1.38
C MET A 142 8.60 -7.21 -1.91
N ASP A 143 7.72 -7.63 -2.84
CA ASP A 143 7.80 -8.97 -3.44
C ASP A 143 8.87 -9.05 -4.55
N ARG A 144 9.07 -10.28 -5.05
CA ARG A 144 10.04 -10.64 -6.09
C ARG A 144 9.85 -9.92 -7.43
N GLY A 145 8.70 -9.31 -7.68
CA GLY A 145 8.43 -8.52 -8.88
C GLY A 145 9.18 -7.18 -8.93
N TYR A 146 9.50 -6.62 -7.75
CA TYR A 146 10.06 -5.27 -7.64
C TYR A 146 11.59 -5.16 -7.81
N PRO A 147 12.43 -6.10 -7.30
CA PRO A 147 13.87 -5.93 -7.37
C PRO A 147 14.35 -5.72 -8.82
N SER A 148 14.87 -4.52 -9.08
CA SER A 148 15.62 -4.15 -10.27
C SER A 148 16.80 -3.31 -9.84
N ARG A 149 17.87 -3.25 -10.66
CA ARG A 149 19.05 -2.44 -10.32
C ARG A 149 18.65 -0.99 -10.13
N ASP A 150 17.85 -0.44 -11.02
CA ASP A 150 17.47 0.98 -11.00
C ASP A 150 16.64 1.33 -9.76
N TRP A 151 15.67 0.48 -9.40
CA TRP A 151 14.84 0.70 -8.22
C TRP A 151 15.64 0.61 -6.92
N MET A 152 16.46 -0.43 -6.76
CA MET A 152 17.29 -0.60 -5.57
C MET A 152 18.38 0.47 -5.46
N ALA A 153 18.96 0.91 -6.60
CA ALA A 153 19.90 2.01 -6.63
C ALA A 153 19.24 3.34 -6.22
N ALA A 154 18.02 3.60 -6.68
CA ALA A 154 17.26 4.78 -6.28
C ALA A 154 16.96 4.80 -4.77
N LEU A 155 16.55 3.66 -4.20
CA LEU A 155 16.36 3.52 -2.75
C LEU A 155 17.69 3.74 -1.99
N GLN A 156 18.78 3.13 -2.45
CA GLN A 156 20.10 3.28 -1.82
C GLN A 156 20.60 4.73 -1.89
N GLN A 157 20.41 5.40 -3.02
CA GLN A 157 20.82 6.80 -3.20
C GLN A 157 20.10 7.74 -2.23
N GLN A 158 18.83 7.48 -1.95
CA GLN A 158 18.05 8.23 -0.96
C GLN A 158 18.21 7.69 0.48
N LYS A 159 19.12 6.73 0.70
CA LYS A 159 19.36 6.08 2.00
C LYS A 159 18.12 5.43 2.59
N ILE A 160 17.22 4.93 1.73
CA ILE A 160 16.00 4.24 2.14
C ILE A 160 16.33 2.75 2.30
N PRO A 161 16.23 2.17 3.53
CA PRO A 161 16.33 0.75 3.75
C PRO A 161 15.25 -0.05 3.03
N PHE A 162 15.60 -1.23 2.53
CA PHE A 162 14.61 -2.14 1.96
C PHE A 162 14.93 -3.61 2.24
N CYS A 163 13.92 -4.45 2.17
CA CYS A 163 14.02 -5.91 2.16
C CYS A 163 13.06 -6.47 1.12
N ALA A 164 13.57 -7.21 0.15
CA ALA A 164 12.78 -7.77 -0.93
C ALA A 164 13.06 -9.26 -1.12
N ARG A 165 12.04 -10.00 -1.56
CA ARG A 165 12.28 -11.36 -2.09
C ARG A 165 12.90 -11.25 -3.47
N ILE A 166 13.86 -12.13 -3.78
CA ILE A 166 14.47 -12.20 -5.10
C ILE A 166 14.37 -13.63 -5.65
N THR A 167 14.20 -13.74 -6.96
CA THR A 167 14.19 -15.05 -7.63
C THR A 167 15.61 -15.60 -7.72
N THR A 168 15.79 -16.85 -7.38
CA THR A 168 17.11 -17.52 -7.30
C THR A 168 17.88 -17.56 -8.64
N THR A 169 17.18 -17.36 -9.76
CA THR A 169 17.76 -17.36 -11.11
C THR A 169 17.87 -15.99 -11.75
N GLN A 170 17.38 -14.94 -11.09
CA GLN A 170 17.27 -13.61 -11.69
C GLN A 170 18.62 -12.99 -12.04
N TRP A 171 19.63 -13.17 -11.18
CA TRP A 171 20.97 -12.64 -11.38
C TRP A 171 22.05 -13.65 -11.09
N ARG A 172 23.18 -13.56 -11.82
CA ARG A 172 24.33 -14.46 -11.66
C ARG A 172 24.83 -14.51 -10.21
N ALA A 173 24.94 -13.36 -9.54
CA ALA A 173 25.38 -13.28 -8.15
C ALA A 173 24.43 -14.03 -7.20
N VAL A 174 23.10 -13.91 -7.40
CA VAL A 174 22.12 -14.63 -6.59
C VAL A 174 22.21 -16.14 -6.83
N LYS A 175 22.37 -16.58 -8.09
CA LYS A 175 22.55 -17.99 -8.42
C LYS A 175 23.81 -18.56 -7.75
N GLN A 176 24.93 -17.84 -7.82
CA GLN A 176 26.18 -18.22 -7.16
C GLN A 176 26.03 -18.29 -5.64
N PHE A 177 25.37 -17.31 -5.04
CA PHE A 177 25.07 -17.33 -3.59
C PHE A 177 24.24 -18.55 -3.19
N VAL A 178 23.20 -18.88 -3.93
CA VAL A 178 22.37 -20.07 -3.63
C VAL A 178 23.18 -21.35 -3.69
N LEU A 179 24.08 -21.48 -4.67
CA LEU A 179 24.96 -22.66 -4.87
C LEU A 179 26.09 -22.72 -3.85
N SER A 180 26.52 -21.60 -3.26
CA SER A 180 27.64 -21.56 -2.31
C SER A 180 27.38 -22.23 -0.96
N GLY A 181 26.15 -22.62 -0.68
CA GLY A 181 25.75 -23.16 0.62
C GLY A 181 25.60 -22.11 1.73
N LYS A 182 26.08 -20.89 1.53
CA LYS A 182 26.00 -19.81 2.53
C LYS A 182 24.55 -19.36 2.74
N SER A 183 24.27 -18.88 3.96
CA SER A 183 22.95 -18.31 4.31
C SER A 183 22.94 -16.78 4.34
N ASP A 184 24.12 -16.14 4.32
CA ASP A 184 24.31 -14.71 4.45
C ASP A 184 25.58 -14.26 3.74
N GLN A 185 25.48 -13.29 2.85
CA GLN A 185 26.63 -12.76 2.12
C GLN A 185 26.32 -11.39 1.50
N VAL A 186 27.28 -10.48 1.60
CA VAL A 186 27.24 -9.19 0.89
C VAL A 186 27.84 -9.36 -0.50
N HIS A 187 27.19 -8.77 -1.49
CA HIS A 187 27.62 -8.72 -2.88
C HIS A 187 27.50 -7.30 -3.44
N ASP A 188 28.45 -6.87 -4.23
CA ASP A 188 28.26 -5.72 -5.10
C ASP A 188 27.53 -6.18 -6.37
N MET A 189 26.27 -5.73 -6.51
CA MET A 189 25.42 -6.01 -7.66
C MET A 189 25.29 -4.82 -8.61
N GLY A 190 26.13 -3.81 -8.41
CA GLY A 190 26.15 -2.61 -9.22
C GLY A 190 26.66 -2.82 -10.63
N THR A 191 26.93 -1.72 -11.26
CA THR A 191 27.57 -1.63 -12.58
C THR A 191 28.89 -0.91 -12.43
N HIS A 192 29.71 -0.85 -13.50
CA HIS A 192 30.95 -0.06 -13.49
C HIS A 192 30.74 1.43 -13.15
N LYS A 193 29.50 1.93 -13.30
CA LYS A 193 29.15 3.33 -13.03
C LYS A 193 28.61 3.58 -11.62
N GLN A 194 28.08 2.57 -10.96
CA GLN A 194 27.44 2.71 -9.65
C GLN A 194 27.54 1.41 -8.86
N SER A 195 28.18 1.47 -7.69
CA SER A 195 28.20 0.36 -6.74
C SER A 195 26.83 0.17 -6.08
N LEU A 196 26.41 -1.06 -5.95
CA LEU A 196 25.16 -1.46 -5.32
C LEU A 196 25.43 -2.61 -4.34
N ASN A 197 25.92 -2.25 -3.15
CA ASN A 197 26.23 -3.20 -2.10
C ASN A 197 24.97 -3.75 -1.47
N LEU A 198 24.68 -5.01 -1.70
CA LEU A 198 23.49 -5.70 -1.23
C LEU A 198 23.84 -6.95 -0.43
N ARG A 199 23.09 -7.18 0.63
CA ARG A 199 23.17 -8.38 1.44
C ARG A 199 22.14 -9.39 0.94
N LEU A 200 22.58 -10.58 0.63
CA LEU A 200 21.75 -11.73 0.27
C LEU A 200 21.58 -12.63 1.47
N LEU A 201 20.33 -12.97 1.79
CA LEU A 201 19.96 -13.80 2.92
C LEU A 201 19.18 -15.00 2.41
N LYS A 202 19.60 -16.21 2.77
CA LYS A 202 18.89 -17.45 2.44
C LYS A 202 18.23 -18.00 3.69
N TYR A 203 16.95 -18.24 3.62
CA TYR A 203 16.14 -18.81 4.66
C TYR A 203 15.38 -20.03 4.12
N GLN A 204 15.38 -21.12 4.88
CA GLN A 204 14.67 -22.33 4.50
C GLN A 204 13.29 -22.35 5.15
N LEU A 205 12.25 -22.41 4.34
CA LEU A 205 10.87 -22.52 4.81
C LEU A 205 10.60 -23.95 5.32
N PRO A 206 9.60 -24.15 6.22
CA PRO A 206 9.26 -25.47 6.74
C PRO A 206 8.94 -26.53 5.68
N ASN A 207 8.49 -26.10 4.50
CA ASN A 207 8.20 -26.97 3.35
C ASN A 207 9.43 -27.31 2.49
N GLY A 208 10.65 -26.99 2.96
CA GLY A 208 11.90 -27.24 2.24
C GLY A 208 12.24 -26.23 1.14
N THR A 209 11.34 -25.28 0.83
CA THR A 209 11.60 -24.24 -0.18
C THR A 209 12.57 -23.20 0.36
N SER A 210 13.61 -22.84 -0.42
CA SER A 210 14.52 -21.75 -0.07
C SER A 210 13.91 -20.39 -0.44
N LEU A 211 13.81 -19.51 0.54
CA LEU A 211 13.51 -18.10 0.37
C LEU A 211 14.82 -17.32 0.32
N VAL A 212 15.02 -16.54 -0.73
CA VAL A 212 16.16 -15.62 -0.83
C VAL A 212 15.66 -14.20 -0.73
N LEU A 213 16.20 -13.47 0.24
CA LEU A 213 15.93 -12.04 0.43
C LEU A 213 17.17 -11.23 0.03
N VAL A 214 16.93 -10.02 -0.45
CA VAL A 214 17.94 -9.03 -0.76
C VAL A 214 17.64 -7.74 0.01
N THR A 215 18.67 -7.12 0.58
CA THR A 215 18.56 -5.89 1.37
C THR A 215 19.79 -5.02 1.23
N ASN A 216 19.65 -3.70 1.41
CA ASN A 216 20.77 -2.77 1.58
C ASN A 216 21.12 -2.51 3.05
N VAL A 217 20.47 -3.20 3.99
CA VAL A 217 20.82 -3.16 5.42
C VAL A 217 21.98 -4.12 5.67
N LEU A 218 23.18 -3.59 5.85
CA LEU A 218 24.42 -4.37 5.93
C LEU A 218 24.84 -4.74 7.36
N SER A 219 24.07 -4.32 8.38
CA SER A 219 24.38 -4.59 9.78
C SER A 219 24.46 -6.10 10.07
N GLN A 220 25.61 -6.55 10.58
CA GLN A 220 25.85 -7.96 10.94
C GLN A 220 25.16 -8.36 12.25
N THR A 221 24.67 -7.42 13.03
CA THR A 221 23.90 -7.69 14.26
C THR A 221 22.51 -8.23 13.97
N LEU A 222 21.99 -8.01 12.76
CA LEU A 222 20.70 -8.52 12.29
C LEU A 222 20.89 -9.85 11.57
N THR A 223 20.19 -10.87 12.03
CA THR A 223 20.29 -12.24 11.52
C THR A 223 19.36 -12.48 10.32
N PRO A 224 19.58 -13.53 9.51
CA PRO A 224 18.62 -13.93 8.48
C PRO A 224 17.21 -14.19 9.04
N ALA A 225 17.08 -14.63 10.30
CA ALA A 225 15.80 -14.86 10.95
C ALA A 225 15.03 -13.55 11.18
N ASP A 226 15.72 -12.47 11.59
CA ASP A 226 15.12 -11.14 11.77
C ASP A 226 14.51 -10.63 10.46
N PHE A 227 15.23 -10.78 9.35
CA PHE A 227 14.73 -10.42 8.02
C PHE A 227 13.60 -11.32 7.54
N SER A 228 13.60 -12.60 7.92
CA SER A 228 12.48 -13.49 7.60
C SER A 228 11.20 -13.07 8.34
N GLN A 229 11.31 -12.68 9.61
CA GLN A 229 10.18 -12.13 10.39
C GLN A 229 9.71 -10.80 9.79
N LEU A 230 10.64 -9.90 9.50
CA LEU A 230 10.33 -8.62 8.83
C LEU A 230 9.58 -8.85 7.52
N TYR A 231 10.04 -9.78 6.69
CA TYR A 231 9.45 -10.01 5.36
C TYR A 231 8.01 -10.51 5.43
N ARG A 232 7.57 -11.15 6.53
CA ARG A 232 6.17 -11.55 6.73
C ARG A 232 5.22 -10.35 6.74
N HIS A 233 5.68 -9.17 7.13
CA HIS A 233 4.87 -7.96 7.13
C HIS A 233 4.46 -7.50 5.72
N ARG A 234 5.12 -7.99 4.67
CA ARG A 234 4.70 -7.73 3.29
C ARG A 234 3.26 -8.15 3.01
N TRP A 235 2.79 -9.25 3.63
CA TRP A 235 1.41 -9.73 3.43
C TRP A 235 0.33 -8.75 3.90
N ARG A 236 0.66 -7.82 4.77
CA ARG A 236 -0.30 -6.84 5.30
C ARG A 236 -0.90 -5.95 4.19
N ILE A 237 -0.15 -5.62 3.16
CA ILE A 237 -0.70 -4.83 2.04
C ILE A 237 -1.63 -5.66 1.14
N GLU A 238 -1.39 -6.96 0.99
CA GLU A 238 -2.31 -7.86 0.29
C GLU A 238 -3.66 -7.94 1.04
N GLU A 239 -3.60 -8.04 2.37
CA GLU A 239 -4.78 -8.00 3.23
C GLU A 239 -5.50 -6.65 3.11
N ALA A 240 -4.76 -5.53 3.06
CA ALA A 240 -5.33 -4.20 2.84
C ALA A 240 -6.05 -4.10 1.48
N PHE A 241 -5.43 -4.57 0.40
CA PHE A 241 -6.10 -4.63 -0.91
C PHE A 241 -7.32 -5.54 -0.90
N LYS A 242 -7.24 -6.70 -0.26
CA LYS A 242 -8.40 -7.59 -0.07
C LYS A 242 -9.51 -6.89 0.70
N HIS A 243 -9.18 -6.16 1.76
CA HIS A 243 -10.14 -5.41 2.56
C HIS A 243 -10.88 -4.36 1.73
N ILE A 244 -10.17 -3.49 1.00
CA ILE A 244 -10.80 -2.45 0.18
C ILE A 244 -11.65 -3.03 -0.96
N LYS A 245 -11.28 -4.19 -1.51
CA LYS A 245 -12.06 -4.87 -2.55
C LYS A 245 -13.31 -5.55 -2.00
N SER A 246 -13.18 -6.31 -0.90
CA SER A 246 -14.26 -7.16 -0.40
C SER A 246 -15.16 -6.45 0.61
N ARG A 247 -14.61 -5.66 1.53
CA ARG A 247 -15.35 -4.99 2.60
C ARG A 247 -15.81 -3.60 2.21
N LEU A 248 -14.90 -2.81 1.64
CA LEU A 248 -15.20 -1.45 1.21
C LEU A 248 -15.73 -1.38 -0.22
N GLN A 249 -15.72 -2.51 -0.93
CA GLN A 249 -16.29 -2.66 -2.27
C GLN A 249 -15.82 -1.56 -3.24
N VAL A 250 -14.51 -1.26 -3.25
CA VAL A 250 -13.92 -0.19 -4.07
C VAL A 250 -14.27 -0.30 -5.56
N GLU A 251 -14.60 -1.50 -6.04
CA GLU A 251 -15.01 -1.77 -7.42
C GLU A 251 -16.50 -1.45 -7.70
N ASN A 252 -17.25 -0.98 -6.71
CA ASN A 252 -18.62 -0.45 -6.88
C ASN A 252 -18.54 1.07 -7.10
N TRP A 253 -18.22 1.45 -8.31
CA TRP A 253 -18.00 2.83 -8.70
C TRP A 253 -19.30 3.66 -8.69
N SER A 254 -19.24 4.87 -8.14
CA SER A 254 -20.38 5.81 -8.16
C SER A 254 -20.63 6.44 -9.52
N GLY A 255 -19.67 6.33 -10.44
CA GLY A 255 -19.76 6.85 -11.80
C GLY A 255 -19.06 5.91 -12.79
N ILE A 256 -19.29 6.17 -14.08
CA ILE A 256 -18.82 5.33 -15.17
C ILE A 256 -17.55 5.86 -15.86
N LEU A 257 -17.16 7.11 -15.58
CA LEU A 257 -16.02 7.77 -16.22
C LEU A 257 -14.72 7.50 -15.45
N PRO A 258 -13.54 7.52 -16.12
CA PRO A 258 -12.24 7.37 -15.47
C PRO A 258 -12.04 8.35 -14.31
N LEU A 259 -12.42 9.62 -14.49
CA LEU A 259 -12.34 10.64 -13.43
C LEU A 259 -13.07 10.21 -12.15
N ALA A 260 -14.31 9.70 -12.27
CA ALA A 260 -15.08 9.25 -11.13
C ALA A 260 -14.45 8.02 -10.48
N THR A 261 -13.89 7.11 -11.28
CA THR A 261 -13.17 5.92 -10.82
C THR A 261 -11.96 6.30 -9.97
N GLU A 262 -11.14 7.26 -10.42
CA GLU A 262 -9.98 7.75 -9.67
C GLU A 262 -10.40 8.45 -8.37
N GLN A 263 -11.45 9.25 -8.41
CA GLN A 263 -11.98 9.94 -7.22
C GLN A 263 -12.48 8.93 -6.17
N ASP A 264 -13.28 7.94 -6.58
CA ASP A 264 -13.80 6.90 -5.69
C ASP A 264 -12.67 6.05 -5.11
N PHE A 265 -11.65 5.74 -5.90
CA PHE A 265 -10.47 5.03 -5.43
C PHE A 265 -9.80 5.76 -4.27
N TYR A 266 -9.40 7.02 -4.46
CA TYR A 266 -8.75 7.80 -3.40
C TYR A 266 -9.67 8.05 -2.21
N ALA A 267 -10.95 8.33 -2.42
CA ALA A 267 -11.92 8.50 -1.34
C ALA A 267 -12.02 7.23 -0.46
N THR A 268 -11.97 6.04 -1.07
CA THR A 268 -11.97 4.76 -0.33
C THR A 268 -10.70 4.59 0.51
N LEU A 269 -9.54 4.97 -0.01
CA LEU A 269 -8.27 4.91 0.73
C LEU A 269 -8.23 5.94 1.88
N ILE A 270 -8.71 7.15 1.65
CA ILE A 270 -8.84 8.19 2.69
C ILE A 270 -9.77 7.70 3.81
N ARG A 271 -10.92 7.10 3.46
CA ARG A 271 -11.83 6.49 4.44
C ARG A 271 -11.13 5.42 5.27
N THR A 272 -10.26 4.60 4.66
CA THR A 272 -9.45 3.61 5.37
C THR A 272 -8.50 4.28 6.37
N ASN A 273 -7.84 5.37 5.98
CA ASN A 273 -6.95 6.12 6.87
C ASN A 273 -7.73 6.82 8.01
N CYS A 274 -8.94 7.32 7.76
CA CYS A 274 -9.82 7.85 8.81
C CYS A 274 -10.18 6.76 9.83
N ALA A 275 -10.53 5.56 9.37
CA ALA A 275 -10.80 4.43 10.26
C ALA A 275 -9.56 4.03 11.08
N ALA A 276 -8.37 4.02 10.46
CA ALA A 276 -7.11 3.79 11.18
C ALA A 276 -6.87 4.84 12.25
N ARG A 277 -7.16 6.12 11.99
CA ARG A 277 -7.05 7.20 12.97
C ARG A 277 -7.96 6.98 14.19
N LEU A 278 -9.21 6.64 13.94
CA LEU A 278 -10.18 6.36 15.01
C LEU A 278 -9.72 5.17 15.87
N ARG A 279 -9.25 4.10 15.23
CA ARG A 279 -8.71 2.92 15.92
C ARG A 279 -7.50 3.25 16.78
N LEU A 280 -6.52 3.99 16.23
CA LEU A 280 -5.32 4.39 16.97
C LEU A 280 -5.65 5.33 18.13
N ALA A 281 -6.60 6.24 17.95
CA ALA A 281 -7.06 7.12 19.03
C ALA A 281 -7.81 6.37 20.15
N ALA A 282 -8.52 5.30 19.82
CA ALA A 282 -9.25 4.47 20.79
C ALA A 282 -8.36 3.48 21.54
N ARG A 283 -7.17 3.15 21.04
CA ARG A 283 -6.27 2.12 21.58
C ARG A 283 -5.88 2.35 23.05
N PRO A 284 -5.47 3.55 23.49
CA PRO A 284 -5.11 3.77 24.91
C PRO A 284 -6.28 3.51 25.86
N LEU A 285 -7.51 3.85 25.45
CA LEU A 285 -8.71 3.58 26.24
C LEU A 285 -8.98 2.07 26.32
N ALA A 286 -8.84 1.34 25.23
CA ALA A 286 -9.00 -0.11 25.20
C ALA A 286 -7.97 -0.82 26.10
N ASP A 287 -6.69 -0.41 26.01
CA ASP A 287 -5.61 -0.95 26.86
C ASP A 287 -5.90 -0.70 28.35
N THR A 288 -6.46 0.46 28.70
CA THR A 288 -6.85 0.81 30.08
C THR A 288 -8.02 -0.07 30.58
N LEU A 289 -9.04 -0.30 29.75
CA LEU A 289 -10.18 -1.14 30.09
C LEU A 289 -9.78 -2.62 30.23
N GLU A 290 -8.87 -3.11 29.39
CA GLU A 290 -8.33 -4.47 29.51
C GLU A 290 -7.48 -4.63 30.79
N ALA A 291 -6.69 -3.62 31.16
CA ALA A 291 -5.91 -3.63 32.40
C ALA A 291 -6.79 -3.59 33.66
N ALA A 292 -7.97 -2.98 33.57
CA ALA A 292 -8.97 -2.94 34.65
C ALA A 292 -9.82 -4.24 34.76
N ASN A 293 -9.54 -5.26 33.92
CA ASN A 293 -10.34 -6.50 33.82
C ASN A 293 -11.82 -6.26 33.47
N GLU A 294 -12.17 -5.13 32.87
CA GLU A 294 -13.51 -4.88 32.37
C GLU A 294 -13.73 -5.64 31.06
N PRO A 295 -14.79 -6.45 30.92
CA PRO A 295 -15.03 -7.21 29.70
C PRO A 295 -15.40 -6.27 28.56
N LEU A 296 -14.46 -6.00 27.65
CA LEU A 296 -14.79 -5.42 26.36
C LEU A 296 -15.78 -6.31 25.62
N SER A 297 -16.87 -5.76 25.12
CA SER A 297 -17.82 -6.54 24.32
C SER A 297 -17.08 -7.20 23.16
N ASN A 298 -17.42 -8.46 22.83
CA ASN A 298 -16.76 -9.23 21.76
C ASN A 298 -16.72 -8.50 20.41
N GLY A 299 -17.61 -7.54 20.17
CA GLY A 299 -17.61 -6.69 18.99
C GLY A 299 -16.44 -5.71 18.90
N TRP A 300 -15.88 -5.26 20.02
CA TRP A 300 -14.72 -4.36 20.08
C TRP A 300 -13.41 -5.13 19.96
N ARG A 301 -13.26 -6.30 20.57
CA ARG A 301 -12.07 -7.15 20.46
C ARG A 301 -11.77 -7.54 19.01
N ASN A 302 -12.80 -7.89 18.24
CA ASN A 302 -12.63 -8.25 16.82
C ASN A 302 -12.34 -7.05 15.89
N LYS A 303 -12.47 -5.81 16.38
CA LYS A 303 -12.16 -4.59 15.61
C LYS A 303 -10.82 -3.98 15.95
N LEU A 304 -10.24 -4.33 17.10
CA LEU A 304 -8.94 -3.84 17.58
C LEU A 304 -7.79 -4.80 17.24
N ASN A 305 -8.09 -6.07 16.95
CA ASN A 305 -7.21 -7.09 16.40
C ASN A 305 -7.46 -7.21 14.89
#